data_b157a3d10e8d2c588a613a83613763c7
#
_entry.id   b157a3d10e8d2c588a613a83613763c7
#
_cell.length_a   1.000
_cell.length_b   1.000
_cell.length_c   1.000
_cell.angle_alpha   90.00
_cell.angle_beta   90.00
_cell.angle_gamma   90.00
#
_symmetry.space_group_name_H-M   'P 1'
#
loop_
_entity.id
_entity.type
_entity.pdbx_description
1 polymer ?
#
loop_
_entity_poly.entity_id
_entity_poly.type
_entity_poly.pdbx_seq_one_letter_code
_entity_poly.pdbx_strand_id
1 'polypeptide(L)'
;MLSGVYLPAFNKKKIIKKFKLRKNFQILGSAHNLIEINRKIEQGCEIIFLAPLFKTKKSKNHLNISKFNILTLNKKVKFVALGGIKENNISKTKMLNICGISGISMFQKKTGL
;
A
#
# COMPACT_ATOMS: atom_id res chain seq x y z
N MET A 1 4.80 23.36 -5.04
CA MET A 1 3.41 23.11 -4.60
C MET A 1 3.22 21.63 -4.30
N LEU A 2 2.58 21.33 -3.17
CA LEU A 2 2.32 19.94 -2.83
C LEU A 2 1.18 19.38 -3.68
N SER A 3 1.43 18.25 -4.35
CA SER A 3 0.40 17.56 -5.12
C SER A 3 -0.21 16.40 -4.33
N GLY A 4 0.29 16.12 -3.13
CA GLY A 4 -0.24 15.05 -2.29
C GLY A 4 0.50 14.93 -0.97
N VAL A 5 0.04 14.01 -0.16
CA VAL A 5 0.65 13.70 1.13
C VAL A 5 0.66 12.19 1.35
N TYR A 6 1.69 11.71 2.02
CA TYR A 6 1.82 10.30 2.39
C TYR A 6 1.68 10.14 3.90
N LEU A 7 0.81 9.24 4.33
CA LEU A 7 0.54 8.95 5.72
C LEU A 7 1.07 7.57 6.09
N PRO A 8 2.13 7.48 6.89
CA PRO A 8 2.61 6.18 7.36
C PRO A 8 1.55 5.43 8.16
N ALA A 9 1.72 4.11 8.26
CA ALA A 9 0.74 3.27 8.93
C ALA A 9 0.46 3.69 10.37
N PHE A 10 1.50 4.15 11.08
CA PHE A 10 1.37 4.55 12.48
C PHE A 10 0.71 5.92 12.68
N ASN A 11 0.55 6.71 11.63
CA ASN A 11 -0.05 8.03 11.74
C ASN A 11 -1.56 7.91 11.96
N LYS A 12 -2.05 8.50 13.04
CA LYS A 12 -3.47 8.45 13.41
C LYS A 12 -4.18 9.78 13.24
N LYS A 13 -3.51 10.80 12.76
CA LYS A 13 -4.08 12.14 12.63
C LYS A 13 -5.10 12.18 11.50
N LYS A 14 -6.23 12.84 11.77
CA LYS A 14 -7.23 13.03 10.72
C LYS A 14 -6.73 14.08 9.73
N ILE A 15 -7.04 13.85 8.46
CA ILE A 15 -6.68 14.79 7.42
C ILE A 15 -7.57 16.02 7.52
N ILE A 16 -6.97 17.19 7.39
CA ILE A 16 -7.70 18.44 7.35
C ILE A 16 -8.49 18.50 6.04
N LYS A 17 -9.80 18.73 6.15
CA LYS A 17 -10.69 18.74 4.98
C LYS A 17 -10.23 19.65 3.85
N LYS A 18 -9.57 20.76 4.18
CA LYS A 18 -9.11 21.69 3.16
C LYS A 18 -8.12 21.09 2.18
N PHE A 19 -7.40 20.04 2.56
CA PHE A 19 -6.50 19.37 1.63
C PHE A 19 -7.28 18.60 0.57
N LYS A 20 -8.43 18.05 0.93
CA LYS A 20 -9.27 17.34 -0.03
C LYS A 20 -9.93 18.26 -1.05
N LEU A 21 -10.09 19.53 -0.72
CA LEU A 21 -10.68 20.50 -1.62
C LEU A 21 -9.76 20.93 -2.74
N ARG A 22 -8.47 20.63 -2.61
CA ARG A 22 -7.52 20.92 -3.68
C ARG A 22 -7.70 19.93 -4.82
N LYS A 23 -7.89 20.47 -6.01
CA LYS A 23 -7.98 19.66 -7.21
C LYS A 23 -6.64 18.94 -7.43
N ASN A 24 -6.71 17.63 -7.70
CA ASN A 24 -5.53 16.79 -7.96
C ASN A 24 -4.62 16.58 -6.75
N PHE A 25 -5.10 16.88 -5.55
CA PHE A 25 -4.33 16.59 -4.34
C PHE A 25 -4.59 15.14 -3.92
N GLN A 26 -3.54 14.33 -3.94
CA GLN A 26 -3.65 12.92 -3.59
C GLN A 26 -3.22 12.65 -2.16
N ILE A 27 -3.98 11.79 -1.48
CA ILE A 27 -3.63 11.33 -0.14
C ILE A 27 -3.30 9.86 -0.24
N LEU A 28 -2.05 9.54 0.06
CA LEU A 28 -1.53 8.19 0.01
C LEU A 28 -1.24 7.72 1.42
N GLY A 29 -1.34 6.44 1.67
CA GLY A 29 -1.01 5.91 2.97
C GLY A 29 -0.51 4.49 2.90
N SER A 30 -0.01 3.99 4.03
CA SER A 30 0.42 2.60 4.12
C SER A 30 -0.28 1.92 5.28
N ALA A 31 -0.38 0.61 5.20
CA ALA A 31 -1.04 -0.21 6.22
C ALA A 31 -0.45 -1.61 6.20
N HIS A 32 -0.57 -2.30 7.34
CA HIS A 32 -0.09 -3.66 7.50
C HIS A 32 -1.21 -4.62 7.91
N ASN A 33 -2.37 -4.11 8.29
CA ASN A 33 -3.48 -4.93 8.77
C ASN A 33 -4.80 -4.19 8.55
N LEU A 34 -5.90 -4.86 8.89
CA LEU A 34 -7.23 -4.31 8.66
C LEU A 34 -7.48 -3.03 9.46
N ILE A 35 -7.01 -2.98 10.70
CA ILE A 35 -7.21 -1.79 11.54
C ILE A 35 -6.56 -0.58 10.89
N GLU A 36 -5.35 -0.75 10.40
CA GLU A 36 -4.62 0.33 9.75
C GLU A 36 -5.24 0.70 8.40
N ILE A 37 -5.74 -0.29 7.66
CA ILE A 37 -6.45 -0.01 6.41
C ILE A 37 -7.65 0.89 6.68
N ASN A 38 -8.49 0.52 7.65
CA ASN A 38 -9.68 1.31 7.96
C ASN A 38 -9.31 2.71 8.43
N ARG A 39 -8.23 2.82 9.20
CA ARG A 39 -7.73 4.14 9.63
C ARG A 39 -7.33 5.00 8.44
N LYS A 40 -6.63 4.41 7.48
CA LYS A 40 -6.21 5.14 6.28
C LYS A 40 -7.40 5.57 5.43
N ILE A 41 -8.42 4.73 5.34
CA ILE A 41 -9.65 5.10 4.63
C ILE A 41 -10.31 6.29 5.33
N GLU A 42 -10.40 6.26 6.65
CA GLU A 42 -10.97 7.38 7.41
C GLU A 42 -10.14 8.65 7.27
N GLN A 43 -8.84 8.53 7.13
CA GLN A 43 -7.96 9.67 6.90
C GLN A 43 -8.09 10.22 5.48
N GLY A 44 -8.82 9.54 4.62
CA GLY A 44 -9.07 10.00 3.27
C GLY A 44 -8.08 9.51 2.23
N CYS A 45 -7.31 8.49 2.53
CA CYS A 45 -6.37 7.93 1.56
C CYS A 45 -7.10 7.39 0.34
N GLU A 46 -6.59 7.73 -0.83
CA GLU A 46 -7.11 7.24 -2.10
C GLU A 46 -6.37 5.99 -2.55
N ILE A 47 -5.10 5.87 -2.17
CA ILE A 47 -4.27 4.73 -2.48
C ILE A 47 -3.58 4.29 -1.18
N ILE A 48 -3.64 3.00 -0.90
CA ILE A 48 -3.03 2.42 0.30
C ILE A 48 -1.99 1.39 -0.13
N PHE A 49 -0.75 1.60 0.34
CA PHE A 49 0.33 0.63 0.16
C PHE A 49 0.20 -0.41 1.27
N LEU A 50 -0.18 -1.63 0.91
CA LEU A 50 -0.39 -2.71 1.86
C LEU A 50 0.82 -3.65 1.84
N ALA A 51 1.45 -3.82 3.00
CA ALA A 51 2.72 -4.52 3.11
C ALA A 51 2.80 -5.28 4.42
N PRO A 52 3.75 -6.22 4.55
CA PRO A 52 4.51 -6.82 3.47
C PRO A 52 3.75 -7.95 2.79
N LEU A 53 3.78 -7.98 1.47
CA LEU A 53 3.07 -9.03 0.72
C LEU A 53 3.75 -10.38 0.91
N PHE A 54 5.05 -10.40 0.72
CA PHE A 54 5.86 -11.61 0.91
C PHE A 54 6.91 -11.39 1.98
N LYS A 55 7.53 -12.47 2.42
CA LYS A 55 8.53 -12.43 3.49
C LYS A 55 9.69 -11.49 3.14
N THR A 56 10.12 -10.70 4.11
CA THR A 56 11.28 -9.82 3.98
C THR A 56 12.26 -10.10 5.11
N LYS A 57 13.48 -9.55 4.99
CA LYS A 57 14.48 -9.69 6.06
C LYS A 57 14.05 -9.00 7.35
N LYS A 58 13.26 -7.94 7.24
CA LYS A 58 12.82 -7.14 8.38
C LYS A 58 11.55 -7.66 9.01
N SER A 59 10.77 -8.44 8.29
CA SER A 59 9.47 -8.88 8.79
C SER A 59 9.30 -10.37 8.55
N LYS A 60 9.07 -11.11 9.62
CA LYS A 60 8.77 -12.53 9.54
C LYS A 60 7.33 -12.78 9.14
N ASN A 61 6.44 -11.86 9.49
CA ASN A 61 5.03 -11.97 9.15
C ASN A 61 4.78 -11.28 7.83
N HIS A 62 4.00 -11.94 6.98
CA HIS A 62 3.65 -11.39 5.68
C HIS A 62 2.23 -11.81 5.32
N LEU A 63 1.65 -11.12 4.35
CA LEU A 63 0.24 -11.29 4.03
C LEU A 63 -0.05 -12.49 3.15
N ASN A 64 0.81 -12.73 2.14
CA ASN A 64 0.53 -13.65 1.04
C ASN A 64 -0.67 -13.18 0.20
N ILE A 65 -0.89 -13.86 -0.90
CA ILE A 65 -1.93 -13.50 -1.86
C ILE A 65 -3.32 -13.58 -1.23
N SER A 66 -3.62 -14.69 -0.56
CA SER A 66 -4.96 -14.92 0.00
C SER A 66 -5.35 -13.85 1.02
N LYS A 67 -4.47 -13.58 1.96
CA LYS A 67 -4.75 -12.59 3.00
C LYS A 67 -4.85 -11.18 2.43
N PHE A 68 -3.97 -10.85 1.49
CA PHE A 68 -4.04 -9.55 0.82
C PHE A 68 -5.41 -9.37 0.14
N ASN A 69 -5.84 -10.38 -0.61
CA ASN A 69 -7.12 -10.29 -1.31
C ASN A 69 -8.30 -10.18 -0.36
N ILE A 70 -8.26 -10.90 0.76
CA ILE A 70 -9.31 -10.80 1.77
C ILE A 70 -9.36 -9.40 2.38
N LEU A 71 -8.21 -8.84 2.72
CA LEU A 71 -8.13 -7.52 3.34
C LEU A 71 -8.60 -6.40 2.41
N THR A 72 -8.41 -6.57 1.12
CA THR A 72 -8.76 -5.54 0.13
C THR A 72 -10.15 -5.73 -0.46
N LEU A 73 -10.83 -6.82 -0.12
CA LEU A 73 -12.14 -7.14 -0.70
C LEU A 73 -13.17 -6.09 -0.34
N ASN A 74 -13.92 -5.63 -1.35
CA ASN A 74 -15.01 -4.66 -1.18
C ASN A 74 -14.59 -3.31 -0.59
N LYS A 75 -13.32 -2.97 -0.68
CA LYS A 75 -12.84 -1.64 -0.28
C LYS A 75 -12.93 -0.69 -1.48
N LYS A 76 -13.25 0.57 -1.21
CA LYS A 76 -13.43 1.58 -2.25
C LYS A 76 -12.16 2.31 -2.62
N VAL A 77 -11.05 1.99 -1.98
CA VAL A 77 -9.76 2.60 -2.26
C VAL A 77 -8.92 1.69 -3.14
N LYS A 78 -7.89 2.26 -3.75
CA LYS A 78 -6.95 1.49 -4.55
C LYS A 78 -5.83 0.98 -3.67
N PHE A 79 -5.36 -0.23 -3.95
CA PHE A 79 -4.28 -0.84 -3.18
C PHE A 79 -3.07 -1.10 -4.05
N VAL A 80 -1.90 -0.94 -3.46
CA VAL A 80 -0.62 -1.28 -4.08
C VAL A 80 0.07 -2.27 -3.15
N ALA A 81 0.48 -3.40 -3.69
CA ALA A 81 1.21 -4.40 -2.93
C ALA A 81 2.68 -4.01 -2.81
N LEU A 82 3.24 -4.20 -1.62
CA LEU A 82 4.60 -3.81 -1.34
C LEU A 82 5.25 -4.84 -0.41
N GLY A 83 6.53 -5.09 -0.63
CA GLY A 83 7.33 -5.88 0.30
C GLY A 83 7.60 -7.30 -0.19
N GLY A 84 8.87 -7.65 -0.30
CA GLY A 84 9.30 -8.98 -0.62
C GLY A 84 9.03 -9.46 -2.03
N ILE A 85 8.65 -8.58 -2.95
CA ILE A 85 8.38 -8.95 -4.33
C ILE A 85 9.70 -9.09 -5.06
N LYS A 86 9.94 -10.28 -5.62
CA LYS A 86 11.17 -10.63 -6.31
C LYS A 86 10.85 -11.38 -7.59
N GLU A 87 11.86 -11.60 -8.42
CA GLU A 87 11.69 -12.33 -9.68
C GLU A 87 11.09 -13.71 -9.46
N ASN A 88 11.44 -14.39 -8.36
CA ASN A 88 10.96 -15.75 -8.11
C ASN A 88 9.51 -15.82 -7.64
N ASN A 89 8.91 -14.70 -7.25
CA ASN A 89 7.54 -14.71 -6.77
C ASN A 89 6.63 -13.68 -7.47
N ILE A 90 7.17 -12.89 -8.38
CA ILE A 90 6.38 -11.84 -9.02
C ILE A 90 5.20 -12.40 -9.82
N SER A 91 5.34 -13.60 -10.37
CA SER A 91 4.24 -14.21 -11.12
C SER A 91 3.00 -14.44 -10.26
N LYS A 92 3.18 -14.61 -8.96
CA LYS A 92 2.07 -14.79 -8.03
C LYS A 92 1.23 -13.52 -7.86
N THR A 93 1.81 -12.37 -8.15
CA THR A 93 1.10 -11.08 -8.02
C THR A 93 -0.04 -10.93 -9.01
N LYS A 94 -0.08 -11.75 -10.07
CA LYS A 94 -1.18 -11.72 -11.03
C LYS A 94 -2.52 -12.07 -10.39
N MET A 95 -2.49 -12.74 -9.24
CA MET A 95 -3.69 -13.15 -8.53
C MET A 95 -4.18 -12.11 -7.51
N LEU A 96 -3.46 -11.00 -7.39
CA LEU A 96 -3.81 -9.95 -6.44
C LEU A 96 -4.96 -9.08 -6.93
N ASN A 97 -5.81 -8.70 -5.98
CA ASN A 97 -6.90 -7.76 -6.22
C ASN A 97 -6.37 -6.33 -6.03
N ILE A 98 -5.61 -5.84 -7.01
CA ILE A 98 -4.93 -4.55 -6.90
C ILE A 98 -4.97 -3.77 -8.21
N CYS A 99 -4.71 -2.47 -8.11
CA CYS A 99 -4.53 -1.63 -9.29
C CYS A 99 -3.05 -1.54 -9.70
N GLY A 100 -2.14 -1.93 -8.82
CA GLY A 100 -0.71 -1.90 -9.13
C GLY A 100 0.10 -2.59 -8.07
N ILE A 101 1.36 -2.81 -8.38
CA ILE A 101 2.33 -3.39 -7.44
C ILE A 101 3.55 -2.49 -7.34
N SER A 102 4.19 -2.51 -6.18
CA SER A 102 5.47 -1.84 -5.99
C SER A 102 6.53 -2.90 -5.75
N GLY A 103 7.42 -3.03 -6.71
CA GLY A 103 8.51 -3.99 -6.62
C GLY A 103 9.81 -3.31 -6.25
N ILE A 104 9.84 -2.71 -5.07
CA ILE A 104 10.99 -1.94 -4.64
C ILE A 104 12.29 -2.74 -4.75
N SER A 105 12.26 -3.99 -4.27
CA SER A 105 13.45 -4.85 -4.37
C SER A 105 13.85 -5.12 -5.81
N MET A 106 12.86 -5.26 -6.69
CA MET A 106 13.12 -5.46 -8.10
C MET A 106 13.70 -4.22 -8.75
N PHE A 107 13.18 -3.06 -8.42
CA PHE A 107 13.71 -1.80 -8.96
C PHE A 107 15.16 -1.61 -8.55
N GLN A 108 15.48 -1.85 -7.29
CA GLN A 108 16.85 -1.76 -6.81
C GLN A 108 17.76 -2.71 -7.58
N LYS A 109 17.33 -3.94 -7.81
CA LYS A 109 18.11 -4.93 -8.53
C LYS A 109 18.34 -4.54 -9.98
N LYS A 110 17.28 -4.06 -10.66
CA LYS A 110 17.37 -3.67 -12.07
C LYS A 110 18.19 -2.42 -12.31
N THR A 111 18.15 -1.49 -11.36
CA THR A 111 18.86 -0.23 -11.50
C THR A 111 20.27 -0.25 -10.93
N GLY A 112 20.67 -1.37 -10.33
CA GLY A 112 21.97 -1.49 -9.70
C GLY A 112 22.10 -0.77 -8.38
N LEU A 113 21.00 -0.40 -7.81
CA LEU A 113 20.96 0.31 -6.52
C LEU A 113 21.05 -0.63 -5.33
#